data_2d32d82895e86228953bb7487f7df6ce
#
_entry.id   2d32d82895e86228953bb7487f7df6ce
#
_cell.length_a   1.000
_cell.length_b   1.000
_cell.length_c   1.000
_cell.angle_alpha   90.00
_cell.angle_beta   90.00
_cell.angle_gamma   90.00
#
_symmetry.space_group_name_H-M   'P 1'
#
loop_
_entity.id
_entity.type
_entity.pdbx_description
1 polymer ?
#
loop_
_entity_poly.entity_id
_entity_poly.type
_entity_poly.pdbx_seq_one_letter_code
_entity_poly.pdbx_strand_id
1 'polypeptide(L)'
;MVFLVSSKDVAKHAGVSQTTVSRVLNTPELVKPKTIEKVMQAIEELNYVPNDIARSLVQKKTGIITLISGPLHNPFFVDTTTAIVNYVNARGYKVNVYFGTEDNLNSIYNAVLETKADAIILSSMLYQDDLFYKLEKLAIPFIMFNRKHKENRHFVEIDNVQAGYLATKHVLSLGHDSLCWIGGPHQMSTFYGRYLGFEQALQDYGLDAKLVPTFLTNTNKMDIEHAFAELLQLEKRPTAICAATDAIAIEILNLCLERGFQVPRDFNIIGIDNVELSKHHSIALTTVGLTSEENLGFIAIEKLFEVMEKKSTCIRQTESVKIFPRNTTCKIN
;
A
#
# COMPACT_ATOMS: atom_id res chain seq x y z
N MET A 1 -32.18 -0.48 -27.37
CA MET A 1 -31.22 -1.60 -27.31
C MET A 1 -30.00 -1.17 -28.13
N VAL A 2 -28.87 -0.93 -27.49
CA VAL A 2 -27.62 -0.67 -28.21
C VAL A 2 -27.09 -2.03 -28.64
N PHE A 3 -27.09 -2.31 -29.93
CA PHE A 3 -26.49 -3.50 -30.46
C PHE A 3 -24.97 -3.39 -30.36
N LEU A 4 -24.40 -4.10 -29.42
CA LEU A 4 -22.94 -4.21 -29.29
C LEU A 4 -22.43 -5.02 -30.52
N VAL A 5 -21.58 -4.37 -31.30
CA VAL A 5 -20.90 -5.04 -32.45
C VAL A 5 -20.08 -6.21 -31.91
N SER A 6 -20.15 -7.34 -32.58
CA SER A 6 -19.45 -8.57 -32.22
C SER A 6 -18.28 -8.86 -33.19
N SER A 7 -17.36 -9.73 -32.76
CA SER A 7 -16.27 -10.20 -33.65
C SER A 7 -16.79 -10.92 -34.92
N LYS A 8 -18.02 -11.44 -34.88
CA LYS A 8 -18.69 -12.00 -36.07
C LYS A 8 -19.08 -10.91 -37.08
N ASP A 9 -19.52 -9.74 -36.58
CA ASP A 9 -19.88 -8.62 -37.46
C ASP A 9 -18.62 -8.04 -38.13
N VAL A 10 -17.50 -7.91 -37.36
CA VAL A 10 -16.21 -7.54 -37.92
C VAL A 10 -15.74 -8.53 -38.97
N ALA A 11 -15.85 -9.84 -38.74
CA ALA A 11 -15.48 -10.88 -39.68
C ALA A 11 -16.27 -10.78 -40.97
N LYS A 12 -17.59 -10.58 -40.88
CA LYS A 12 -18.50 -10.39 -42.02
C LYS A 12 -18.15 -9.15 -42.83
N HIS A 13 -17.88 -8.03 -42.15
CA HIS A 13 -17.54 -6.75 -42.77
C HIS A 13 -16.18 -6.81 -43.48
N ALA A 14 -15.16 -7.41 -42.86
CA ALA A 14 -13.82 -7.58 -43.42
C ALA A 14 -13.72 -8.69 -44.49
N GLY A 15 -14.77 -9.49 -44.68
CA GLY A 15 -14.76 -10.63 -45.62
C GLY A 15 -13.81 -11.75 -45.20
N VAL A 16 -13.68 -12.01 -43.89
CA VAL A 16 -12.79 -13.05 -43.34
C VAL A 16 -13.53 -13.94 -42.32
N SER A 17 -12.91 -15.01 -41.88
CA SER A 17 -13.46 -15.83 -40.77
C SER A 17 -13.30 -15.15 -39.40
N GLN A 18 -14.19 -15.47 -38.45
CA GLN A 18 -14.05 -15.01 -37.05
C GLN A 18 -12.71 -15.44 -36.44
N THR A 19 -12.20 -16.62 -36.81
CA THR A 19 -10.88 -17.10 -36.42
C THR A 19 -9.75 -16.19 -36.93
N THR A 20 -9.91 -15.64 -38.14
CA THR A 20 -8.96 -14.69 -38.74
C THR A 20 -8.96 -13.37 -37.96
N VAL A 21 -10.14 -12.84 -37.60
CA VAL A 21 -10.26 -11.65 -36.74
C VAL A 21 -9.57 -11.89 -35.39
N SER A 22 -9.82 -13.05 -34.77
CA SER A 22 -9.16 -13.42 -33.50
C SER A 22 -7.63 -13.50 -33.65
N ARG A 23 -7.12 -14.05 -34.76
CA ARG A 23 -5.66 -14.10 -35.01
C ARG A 23 -5.07 -12.72 -35.25
N VAL A 24 -5.73 -11.84 -35.97
CA VAL A 24 -5.27 -10.45 -36.18
C VAL A 24 -5.14 -9.72 -34.85
N LEU A 25 -6.07 -9.93 -33.91
CA LEU A 25 -6.06 -9.29 -32.62
C LEU A 25 -5.06 -9.90 -31.61
N ASN A 26 -4.74 -11.21 -31.72
CA ASN A 26 -3.97 -11.92 -30.71
C ASN A 26 -2.58 -12.37 -31.16
N THR A 27 -2.37 -12.61 -32.46
CA THR A 27 -1.14 -13.14 -33.04
C THR A 27 -0.96 -12.56 -34.46
N PRO A 28 -0.88 -11.22 -34.61
CA PRO A 28 -0.82 -10.56 -35.92
C PRO A 28 0.38 -11.02 -36.75
N GLU A 29 1.47 -11.45 -36.11
CA GLU A 29 2.66 -11.96 -36.76
C GLU A 29 2.41 -13.22 -37.59
N LEU A 30 1.32 -13.94 -37.32
CA LEU A 30 0.91 -15.14 -38.06
C LEU A 30 -0.08 -14.82 -39.20
N VAL A 31 -0.38 -13.55 -39.46
CA VAL A 31 -1.38 -13.12 -40.47
C VAL A 31 -0.74 -12.23 -41.52
N LYS A 32 -1.18 -12.40 -42.78
CA LYS A 32 -0.66 -11.58 -43.89
C LYS A 32 -1.01 -10.09 -43.68
N PRO A 33 -0.07 -9.13 -43.94
CA PRO A 33 -0.28 -7.70 -43.73
C PRO A 33 -1.59 -7.17 -44.34
N LYS A 34 -1.89 -7.53 -45.58
CA LYS A 34 -3.14 -7.12 -46.27
C LYS A 34 -4.42 -7.60 -45.56
N THR A 35 -4.36 -8.70 -44.81
CA THR A 35 -5.51 -9.21 -44.06
C THR A 35 -5.62 -8.44 -42.73
N ILE A 36 -4.50 -8.09 -42.11
CA ILE A 36 -4.49 -7.24 -40.95
C ILE A 36 -5.13 -5.89 -41.25
N GLU A 37 -4.71 -5.23 -42.34
CA GLU A 37 -5.27 -3.92 -42.73
C GLU A 37 -6.80 -3.98 -42.90
N LYS A 38 -7.33 -4.99 -43.60
CA LYS A 38 -8.78 -5.16 -43.81
C LYS A 38 -9.55 -5.34 -42.49
N VAL A 39 -8.99 -6.12 -41.55
CA VAL A 39 -9.64 -6.36 -40.25
C VAL A 39 -9.55 -5.12 -39.35
N MET A 40 -8.43 -4.42 -39.37
CA MET A 40 -8.28 -3.19 -38.58
C MET A 40 -9.20 -2.08 -39.08
N GLN A 41 -9.34 -1.93 -40.41
CA GLN A 41 -10.30 -1.01 -41.02
C GLN A 41 -11.75 -1.36 -40.61
N ALA A 42 -12.13 -2.63 -40.67
CA ALA A 42 -13.46 -3.07 -40.24
C ALA A 42 -13.74 -2.83 -38.75
N ILE A 43 -12.71 -2.96 -37.87
CA ILE A 43 -12.80 -2.65 -36.46
C ILE A 43 -13.08 -1.16 -36.24
N GLU A 44 -12.35 -0.29 -36.95
CA GLU A 44 -12.51 1.16 -36.86
C GLU A 44 -13.88 1.62 -37.41
N GLU A 45 -14.30 1.17 -38.61
CA GLU A 45 -15.59 1.51 -39.21
C GLU A 45 -16.78 1.08 -38.36
N LEU A 46 -16.68 -0.07 -37.70
CA LEU A 46 -17.75 -0.61 -36.85
C LEU A 46 -17.64 -0.13 -35.38
N ASN A 47 -16.64 0.66 -35.04
CA ASN A 47 -16.33 1.01 -33.65
C ASN A 47 -16.32 -0.22 -32.72
N TYR A 48 -15.74 -1.33 -33.20
CA TYR A 48 -15.70 -2.57 -32.46
C TYR A 48 -14.65 -2.50 -31.33
N VAL A 49 -15.10 -2.73 -30.10
CA VAL A 49 -14.21 -2.90 -28.96
C VAL A 49 -14.02 -4.39 -28.68
N PRO A 50 -12.79 -4.93 -28.82
CA PRO A 50 -12.51 -6.32 -28.52
C PRO A 50 -12.96 -6.73 -27.12
N ASN A 51 -13.61 -7.88 -26.99
CA ASN A 51 -14.06 -8.39 -25.71
C ASN A 51 -12.91 -9.13 -25.01
N ASP A 52 -12.33 -8.51 -23.97
CA ASP A 52 -11.23 -9.07 -23.20
C ASP A 52 -11.62 -10.38 -22.47
N ILE A 53 -12.89 -10.55 -22.11
CA ILE A 53 -13.39 -11.80 -21.50
C ILE A 53 -13.24 -12.97 -22.48
N ALA A 54 -13.58 -12.78 -23.75
CA ALA A 54 -13.42 -13.82 -24.76
C ALA A 54 -11.94 -14.16 -25.02
N ARG A 55 -11.06 -13.14 -24.93
CA ARG A 55 -9.61 -13.32 -25.05
C ARG A 55 -9.04 -14.11 -23.87
N SER A 56 -9.44 -13.79 -22.65
CA SER A 56 -8.95 -14.45 -21.43
C SER A 56 -9.29 -15.94 -21.38
N LEU A 57 -10.43 -16.35 -21.89
CA LEU A 57 -10.83 -17.76 -21.99
C LEU A 57 -9.90 -18.57 -22.89
N VAL A 58 -9.37 -17.97 -23.97
CA VAL A 58 -8.45 -18.64 -24.91
C VAL A 58 -7.02 -18.67 -24.36
N GLN A 59 -6.56 -17.55 -23.78
CA GLN A 59 -5.18 -17.41 -23.31
C GLN A 59 -4.94 -17.96 -21.92
N LYS A 60 -5.98 -18.33 -21.17
CA LYS A 60 -5.91 -18.70 -19.73
C LYS A 60 -5.24 -17.62 -18.86
N LYS A 61 -5.23 -16.37 -19.34
CA LYS A 61 -4.73 -15.17 -18.65
C LYS A 61 -5.74 -14.07 -18.83
N THR A 62 -5.99 -13.34 -17.75
CA THR A 62 -6.95 -12.23 -17.76
C THR A 62 -6.29 -10.90 -18.14
N GLY A 63 -4.97 -10.79 -17.98
CA GLY A 63 -4.24 -9.54 -18.10
C GLY A 63 -4.57 -8.57 -16.97
N ILE A 64 -5.07 -9.08 -15.85
CA ILE A 64 -5.50 -8.27 -14.70
C ILE A 64 -4.65 -8.62 -13.48
N ILE A 65 -4.11 -7.61 -12.85
CA ILE A 65 -3.53 -7.69 -11.50
C ILE A 65 -4.49 -6.98 -10.55
N THR A 66 -4.78 -7.62 -9.42
CA THR A 66 -5.63 -7.01 -8.39
C THR A 66 -4.79 -6.46 -7.26
N LEU A 67 -5.02 -5.19 -6.92
CA LEU A 67 -4.47 -4.53 -5.74
C LEU A 67 -5.56 -4.42 -4.67
N ILE A 68 -5.28 -4.95 -3.47
CA ILE A 68 -6.06 -4.66 -2.27
C ILE A 68 -5.24 -3.69 -1.42
N SER A 69 -5.60 -2.41 -1.48
CA SER A 69 -4.94 -1.31 -0.79
C SER A 69 -5.67 -0.92 0.48
N GLY A 70 -5.00 -0.20 1.37
CA GLY A 70 -5.66 0.50 2.46
C GLY A 70 -6.31 1.81 2.00
N PRO A 71 -6.99 2.52 2.90
CA PRO A 71 -7.79 3.70 2.57
C PRO A 71 -6.91 4.89 2.14
N LEU A 72 -7.36 5.63 1.11
CA LEU A 72 -6.60 6.73 0.49
C LEU A 72 -6.47 8.00 1.36
N HIS A 73 -7.14 8.09 2.50
CA HIS A 73 -6.86 9.17 3.45
C HIS A 73 -5.46 9.05 4.08
N ASN A 74 -4.84 7.85 4.03
CA ASN A 74 -3.45 7.67 4.41
C ASN A 74 -2.56 7.85 3.16
N PRO A 75 -1.70 8.90 3.11
CA PRO A 75 -0.84 9.20 1.96
C PRO A 75 0.08 8.05 1.54
N PHE A 76 0.46 7.17 2.46
CA PHE A 76 1.25 5.98 2.14
C PHE A 76 0.58 5.11 1.07
N PHE A 77 -0.75 4.94 1.16
CA PHE A 77 -1.48 4.15 0.16
C PHE A 77 -1.67 4.91 -1.16
N VAL A 78 -1.65 6.24 -1.16
CA VAL A 78 -1.64 7.04 -2.39
C VAL A 78 -0.34 6.83 -3.14
N ASP A 79 0.80 6.99 -2.44
CA ASP A 79 2.13 6.87 -3.03
C ASP A 79 2.38 5.47 -3.58
N THR A 80 2.09 4.43 -2.79
CA THR A 80 2.31 3.03 -3.16
C THR A 80 1.36 2.55 -4.26
N THR A 81 0.07 2.92 -4.20
CA THR A 81 -0.91 2.58 -5.25
C THR A 81 -0.51 3.20 -6.58
N THR A 82 -0.09 4.47 -6.57
CA THR A 82 0.36 5.17 -7.78
C THR A 82 1.54 4.44 -8.44
N ALA A 83 2.54 4.05 -7.65
CA ALA A 83 3.70 3.32 -8.18
C ALA A 83 3.31 1.95 -8.76
N ILE A 84 2.46 1.19 -8.05
CA ILE A 84 1.98 -0.13 -8.49
C ILE A 84 1.21 0.00 -9.81
N VAL A 85 0.25 0.92 -9.89
CA VAL A 85 -0.60 1.11 -11.07
C VAL A 85 0.24 1.50 -12.29
N ASN A 86 1.18 2.44 -12.12
CA ASN A 86 2.07 2.85 -13.21
C ASN A 86 2.94 1.70 -13.70
N TYR A 87 3.52 0.92 -12.79
CA TYR A 87 4.36 -0.22 -13.14
C TYR A 87 3.61 -1.32 -13.90
N VAL A 88 2.40 -1.63 -13.45
CA VAL A 88 1.53 -2.65 -14.05
C VAL A 88 1.06 -2.24 -15.43
N ASN A 89 0.61 -0.99 -15.58
CA ASN A 89 0.16 -0.44 -16.86
C ASN A 89 1.28 -0.40 -17.90
N ALA A 90 2.51 -0.04 -17.50
CA ALA A 90 3.68 -0.05 -18.38
C ALA A 90 4.01 -1.46 -18.94
N ARG A 91 3.53 -2.52 -18.28
CA ARG A 91 3.68 -3.92 -18.71
C ARG A 91 2.46 -4.48 -19.45
N GLY A 92 1.49 -3.63 -19.79
CA GLY A 92 0.30 -4.02 -20.54
C GLY A 92 -0.76 -4.79 -19.74
N TYR A 93 -0.64 -4.84 -18.40
CA TYR A 93 -1.68 -5.36 -17.53
C TYR A 93 -2.65 -4.26 -17.12
N LYS A 94 -3.88 -4.64 -16.77
CA LYS A 94 -4.88 -3.78 -16.14
C LYS A 94 -4.81 -3.97 -14.61
N VAL A 95 -5.21 -2.95 -13.86
CA VAL A 95 -5.27 -3.01 -12.41
C VAL A 95 -6.70 -2.84 -11.93
N ASN A 96 -7.18 -3.81 -11.15
CA ASN A 96 -8.37 -3.62 -10.33
C ASN A 96 -7.90 -3.22 -8.92
N VAL A 97 -8.38 -2.08 -8.42
CA VAL A 97 -8.03 -1.59 -7.09
C VAL A 97 -9.24 -1.69 -6.16
N TYR A 98 -9.05 -2.35 -5.02
CA TYR A 98 -10.02 -2.42 -3.93
C TYR A 98 -9.43 -1.74 -2.71
N PHE A 99 -10.23 -0.93 -2.01
CA PHE A 99 -9.82 -0.29 -0.77
C PHE A 99 -10.45 -1.00 0.42
N GLY A 100 -9.58 -1.72 1.17
CA GLY A 100 -9.98 -2.53 2.31
C GLY A 100 -9.97 -1.75 3.62
N THR A 101 -11.06 -1.91 4.37
CA THR A 101 -11.16 -1.57 5.80
C THR A 101 -11.48 -2.85 6.55
N GLU A 102 -11.32 -2.90 7.88
CA GLU A 102 -11.64 -4.13 8.65
C GLU A 102 -13.05 -4.64 8.39
N ASP A 103 -14.02 -3.74 8.23
CA ASP A 103 -15.44 -4.08 8.07
C ASP A 103 -15.77 -4.73 6.72
N ASN A 104 -14.97 -4.45 5.66
CA ASN A 104 -15.27 -4.88 4.30
C ASN A 104 -14.31 -5.90 3.71
N LEU A 105 -13.22 -6.27 4.41
CA LEU A 105 -12.19 -7.17 3.88
C LEU A 105 -12.75 -8.49 3.36
N ASN A 106 -13.63 -9.15 4.08
CA ASN A 106 -14.20 -10.43 3.67
C ASN A 106 -14.99 -10.33 2.36
N SER A 107 -15.76 -9.26 2.17
CA SER A 107 -16.50 -9.03 0.92
C SER A 107 -15.57 -8.75 -0.25
N ILE A 108 -14.51 -7.97 -0.01
CA ILE A 108 -13.46 -7.70 -1.01
C ILE A 108 -12.74 -9.01 -1.39
N TYR A 109 -12.38 -9.85 -0.44
CA TYR A 109 -11.71 -11.11 -0.71
C TYR A 109 -12.54 -12.02 -1.63
N ASN A 110 -13.84 -12.12 -1.40
CA ASN A 110 -14.73 -12.88 -2.26
C ASN A 110 -14.79 -12.28 -3.68
N ALA A 111 -14.99 -10.96 -3.80
CA ALA A 111 -15.00 -10.27 -5.09
C ALA A 111 -13.68 -10.46 -5.86
N VAL A 112 -12.54 -10.37 -5.17
CA VAL A 112 -11.21 -10.57 -5.77
C VAL A 112 -11.03 -11.99 -6.30
N LEU A 113 -11.45 -13.01 -5.55
CA LEU A 113 -11.37 -14.41 -5.99
C LEU A 113 -12.28 -14.69 -7.19
N GLU A 114 -13.42 -14.00 -7.31
CA GLU A 114 -14.34 -14.10 -8.46
C GLU A 114 -13.76 -13.48 -9.73
N THR A 115 -12.89 -12.46 -9.64
CA THR A 115 -12.32 -11.77 -10.81
C THR A 115 -11.31 -12.60 -11.58
N LYS A 116 -10.81 -13.72 -11.00
CA LYS A 116 -9.77 -14.57 -11.60
C LYS A 116 -8.55 -13.80 -12.08
N ALA A 117 -8.11 -12.83 -11.29
CA ALA A 117 -6.89 -12.06 -11.58
C ALA A 117 -5.68 -13.00 -11.79
N ASP A 118 -4.72 -12.59 -12.64
CA ASP A 118 -3.49 -13.34 -12.89
C ASP A 118 -2.55 -13.30 -11.67
N ALA A 119 -2.64 -12.25 -10.86
CA ALA A 119 -1.92 -12.11 -9.60
C ALA A 119 -2.58 -11.08 -8.66
N ILE A 120 -2.23 -11.14 -7.39
CA ILE A 120 -2.79 -10.28 -6.34
C ILE A 120 -1.64 -9.64 -5.55
N ILE A 121 -1.72 -8.31 -5.35
CA ILE A 121 -0.86 -7.58 -4.42
C ILE A 121 -1.73 -6.95 -3.34
N LEU A 122 -1.32 -7.05 -2.07
CA LEU A 122 -2.18 -6.65 -0.97
C LEU A 122 -1.39 -6.07 0.22
N SER A 123 -1.95 -5.01 0.80
CA SER A 123 -1.40 -4.30 1.97
C SER A 123 -2.33 -4.33 3.19
N SER A 124 -3.45 -5.04 3.10
CA SER A 124 -4.51 -5.02 4.13
C SER A 124 -4.68 -6.34 4.88
N MET A 125 -3.90 -7.38 4.55
CA MET A 125 -3.98 -8.68 5.23
C MET A 125 -3.61 -8.58 6.71
N LEU A 126 -4.38 -9.22 7.58
CA LEU A 126 -4.07 -9.35 9.00
C LEU A 126 -2.97 -10.38 9.25
N TYR A 127 -2.32 -10.33 10.42
CA TYR A 127 -1.25 -11.26 10.77
C TYR A 127 -1.70 -12.73 10.80
N GLN A 128 -2.97 -12.98 11.08
CA GLN A 128 -3.60 -14.30 11.05
C GLN A 128 -4.86 -14.22 10.18
N ASP A 129 -4.69 -14.31 8.87
CA ASP A 129 -5.78 -14.16 7.89
C ASP A 129 -5.92 -15.43 7.03
N ASP A 130 -7.11 -15.99 6.97
CA ASP A 130 -7.39 -17.22 6.22
C ASP A 130 -7.28 -17.04 4.69
N LEU A 131 -7.30 -15.80 4.19
CA LEU A 131 -7.09 -15.52 2.78
C LEU A 131 -5.74 -16.04 2.30
N PHE A 132 -4.70 -15.97 3.15
CA PHE A 132 -3.37 -16.49 2.82
C PHE A 132 -3.44 -17.95 2.33
N TYR A 133 -4.10 -18.82 3.10
CA TYR A 133 -4.23 -20.23 2.75
C TYR A 133 -5.12 -20.47 1.53
N LYS A 134 -6.15 -19.64 1.33
CA LYS A 134 -7.00 -19.69 0.13
C LYS A 134 -6.20 -19.37 -1.13
N LEU A 135 -5.36 -18.33 -1.11
CA LEU A 135 -4.51 -17.95 -2.24
C LEU A 135 -3.49 -19.02 -2.57
N GLU A 136 -2.83 -19.62 -1.56
CA GLU A 136 -1.91 -20.73 -1.76
C GLU A 136 -2.60 -21.97 -2.37
N LYS A 137 -3.76 -22.35 -1.82
CA LYS A 137 -4.54 -23.50 -2.32
C LYS A 137 -4.99 -23.31 -3.77
N LEU A 138 -5.32 -22.07 -4.16
CA LEU A 138 -5.73 -21.75 -5.53
C LEU A 138 -4.53 -21.54 -6.47
N ALA A 139 -3.30 -21.61 -5.95
CA ALA A 139 -2.06 -21.35 -6.67
C ALA A 139 -2.07 -19.99 -7.41
N ILE A 140 -2.73 -18.99 -6.84
CA ILE A 140 -2.74 -17.62 -7.37
C ILE A 140 -1.44 -16.94 -6.91
N PRO A 141 -0.60 -16.42 -7.84
CA PRO A 141 0.56 -15.62 -7.47
C PRO A 141 0.13 -14.41 -6.64
N PHE A 142 0.74 -14.23 -5.48
CA PHE A 142 0.45 -13.07 -4.64
C PHE A 142 1.66 -12.59 -3.85
N ILE A 143 1.61 -11.32 -3.43
CA ILE A 143 2.57 -10.73 -2.52
C ILE A 143 1.87 -9.76 -1.57
N MET A 144 2.28 -9.80 -0.32
CA MET A 144 1.92 -8.78 0.67
C MET A 144 2.98 -7.68 0.69
N PHE A 145 2.57 -6.44 0.91
CA PHE A 145 3.52 -5.37 1.19
C PHE A 145 3.07 -4.54 2.40
N ASN A 146 4.03 -3.92 3.08
CA ASN A 146 3.81 -3.21 4.33
C ASN A 146 3.31 -4.07 5.50
N ARG A 147 2.94 -5.30 5.25
CA ARG A 147 2.45 -6.27 6.24
C ARG A 147 2.92 -7.66 5.91
N LYS A 148 2.96 -8.53 6.90
CA LYS A 148 3.23 -9.95 6.72
C LYS A 148 2.23 -10.80 7.47
N HIS A 149 2.01 -12.01 6.98
CA HIS A 149 1.27 -13.06 7.64
C HIS A 149 2.18 -13.88 8.57
N LYS A 150 1.60 -14.59 9.55
CA LYS A 150 2.34 -15.47 10.49
C LYS A 150 3.18 -16.54 9.79
N GLU A 151 2.78 -17.00 8.61
CA GLU A 151 3.54 -17.95 7.79
C GLU A 151 4.86 -17.38 7.25
N ASN A 152 5.07 -16.07 7.37
CA ASN A 152 6.33 -15.39 7.05
C ASN A 152 6.82 -15.68 5.62
N ARG A 153 5.90 -15.62 4.64
CA ARG A 153 6.15 -15.86 3.22
C ARG A 153 5.43 -14.84 2.36
N HIS A 154 5.93 -14.60 1.13
CA HIS A 154 5.33 -13.71 0.13
C HIS A 154 5.09 -12.29 0.63
N PHE A 155 6.12 -11.67 1.22
CA PHE A 155 6.00 -10.30 1.71
C PHE A 155 7.21 -9.43 1.36
N VAL A 156 6.94 -8.12 1.27
CA VAL A 156 7.91 -7.03 1.27
C VAL A 156 7.47 -6.02 2.32
N GLU A 157 8.30 -5.76 3.31
CA GLU A 157 8.03 -4.76 4.35
C GLU A 157 9.29 -3.95 4.67
N ILE A 158 9.14 -2.84 5.37
CA ILE A 158 10.26 -2.16 6.01
C ILE A 158 10.60 -2.89 7.33
N ASP A 159 11.80 -2.68 7.85
CA ASP A 159 12.09 -3.09 9.24
C ASP A 159 11.28 -2.23 10.21
N ASN A 160 10.08 -2.71 10.54
CA ASN A 160 9.14 -1.99 11.39
C ASN A 160 9.64 -1.84 12.83
N VAL A 161 10.40 -2.80 13.35
CA VAL A 161 11.00 -2.70 14.69
C VAL A 161 12.06 -1.61 14.68
N GLN A 162 12.96 -1.64 13.71
CA GLN A 162 13.98 -0.62 13.56
C GLN A 162 13.37 0.77 13.31
N ALA A 163 12.25 0.85 12.57
CA ALA A 163 11.58 2.12 12.32
C ALA A 163 11.04 2.75 13.61
N GLY A 164 10.33 1.98 14.43
CA GLY A 164 9.85 2.45 15.75
C GLY A 164 11.00 2.81 16.68
N TYR A 165 12.07 2.00 16.68
CA TYR A 165 13.27 2.26 17.45
C TYR A 165 13.95 3.59 17.05
N LEU A 166 14.19 3.81 15.77
CA LEU A 166 14.84 5.04 15.27
C LEU A 166 14.00 6.28 15.54
N ALA A 167 12.68 6.20 15.36
CA ALA A 167 11.78 7.32 15.64
C ALA A 167 11.85 7.73 17.12
N THR A 168 11.76 6.77 18.01
CA THR A 168 11.79 7.00 19.47
C THR A 168 13.17 7.46 19.92
N LYS A 169 14.24 6.79 19.48
CA LYS A 169 15.63 7.18 19.78
C LYS A 169 15.93 8.60 19.35
N HIS A 170 15.37 9.06 18.21
CA HIS A 170 15.58 10.42 17.73
C HIS A 170 15.09 11.45 18.75
N VAL A 171 13.86 11.36 19.22
CA VAL A 171 13.30 12.32 20.20
C VAL A 171 13.97 12.20 21.57
N LEU A 172 14.34 10.99 22.01
CA LEU A 172 15.12 10.78 23.23
C LEU A 172 16.51 11.44 23.13
N SER A 173 17.17 11.34 21.97
CA SER A 173 18.49 11.98 21.74
C SER A 173 18.45 13.51 21.73
N LEU A 174 17.26 14.09 21.50
CA LEU A 174 17.01 15.53 21.59
C LEU A 174 16.72 16.00 23.03
N GLY A 175 16.72 15.08 24.01
CA GLY A 175 16.52 15.35 25.43
C GLY A 175 15.08 15.20 25.92
N HIS A 176 14.15 14.74 25.08
CA HIS A 176 12.77 14.51 25.48
C HIS A 176 12.64 13.18 26.21
N ASP A 177 12.34 13.22 27.51
CA ASP A 177 12.08 12.04 28.38
C ASP A 177 10.60 11.83 28.68
N SER A 178 9.77 12.82 28.40
CA SER A 178 8.30 12.76 28.52
C SER A 178 7.68 12.58 27.14
N LEU A 179 7.37 11.33 26.80
CA LEU A 179 6.89 10.92 25.47
C LEU A 179 5.48 10.36 25.57
N CYS A 180 4.81 10.23 24.40
CA CYS A 180 3.69 9.32 24.23
C CYS A 180 3.77 8.62 22.87
N TRP A 181 3.06 7.50 22.75
CA TRP A 181 2.85 6.76 21.52
C TRP A 181 1.40 6.90 21.06
N ILE A 182 1.21 7.20 19.77
CA ILE A 182 -0.11 7.13 19.11
C ILE A 182 0.01 6.19 17.92
N GLY A 183 -0.68 5.05 17.97
CA GLY A 183 -0.52 3.98 16.99
C GLY A 183 -1.82 3.32 16.55
N GLY A 184 -1.68 2.31 15.70
CA GLY A 184 -2.77 1.48 15.22
C GLY A 184 -2.88 0.14 15.94
N PRO A 185 -3.83 -0.74 15.51
CA PRO A 185 -4.11 -2.02 16.15
C PRO A 185 -2.92 -2.98 16.09
N HIS A 186 -2.59 -3.62 17.21
CA HIS A 186 -1.48 -4.58 17.29
C HIS A 186 -1.73 -5.91 16.54
N GLN A 187 -2.93 -6.18 16.08
CA GLN A 187 -3.25 -7.30 15.18
C GLN A 187 -2.61 -7.13 13.79
N MET A 188 -2.13 -5.94 13.46
CA MET A 188 -1.41 -5.64 12.24
C MET A 188 0.09 -5.67 12.49
N SER A 189 0.82 -6.54 11.79
CA SER A 189 2.26 -6.75 11.98
C SER A 189 3.09 -5.45 11.93
N THR A 190 2.69 -4.49 11.09
CA THR A 190 3.32 -3.18 10.94
C THR A 190 3.27 -2.38 12.24
N PHE A 191 2.07 -2.19 12.80
CA PHE A 191 1.91 -1.40 14.04
C PHE A 191 2.55 -2.07 15.24
N TYR A 192 2.39 -3.39 15.34
CA TYR A 192 3.02 -4.14 16.42
C TYR A 192 4.55 -4.08 16.37
N GLY A 193 5.14 -4.24 15.17
CA GLY A 193 6.59 -4.12 15.01
C GLY A 193 7.12 -2.74 15.39
N ARG A 194 6.44 -1.66 14.95
CA ARG A 194 6.81 -0.27 15.29
C ARG A 194 6.70 -0.02 16.80
N TYR A 195 5.67 -0.56 17.44
CA TYR A 195 5.49 -0.45 18.88
C TYR A 195 6.58 -1.19 19.65
N LEU A 196 6.97 -2.40 19.24
CA LEU A 196 8.10 -3.11 19.85
C LEU A 196 9.40 -2.31 19.75
N GLY A 197 9.66 -1.66 18.62
CA GLY A 197 10.81 -0.77 18.46
C GLY A 197 10.77 0.45 19.39
N PHE A 198 9.58 1.03 19.58
CA PHE A 198 9.35 2.09 20.56
C PHE A 198 9.69 1.64 21.98
N GLU A 199 9.15 0.50 22.43
CA GLU A 199 9.45 -0.06 23.76
C GLU A 199 10.95 -0.33 23.94
N GLN A 200 11.60 -0.90 22.92
CA GLN A 200 13.04 -1.19 22.97
C GLN A 200 13.87 0.09 23.12
N ALA A 201 13.54 1.16 22.41
CA ALA A 201 14.26 2.42 22.53
C ALA A 201 14.07 3.05 23.92
N LEU A 202 12.88 2.99 24.51
CA LEU A 202 12.63 3.45 25.87
C LEU A 202 13.49 2.66 26.86
N GLN A 203 13.53 1.35 26.74
CA GLN A 203 14.33 0.47 27.60
C GLN A 203 15.83 0.81 27.55
N ASP A 204 16.37 1.03 26.33
CA ASP A 204 17.78 1.40 26.14
C ASP A 204 18.14 2.75 26.79
N TYR A 205 17.15 3.63 26.95
CA TYR A 205 17.30 4.93 27.65
C TYR A 205 16.90 4.87 29.11
N GLY A 206 16.61 3.70 29.69
CA GLY A 206 16.28 3.50 31.11
C GLY A 206 14.87 3.97 31.49
N LEU A 207 13.95 4.12 30.50
CA LEU A 207 12.55 4.48 30.71
C LEU A 207 11.68 3.23 30.76
N ASP A 208 10.74 3.18 31.72
CA ASP A 208 9.75 2.10 31.77
C ASP A 208 8.61 2.36 30.78
N ALA A 209 8.55 1.58 29.71
CA ALA A 209 7.53 1.69 28.69
C ALA A 209 6.09 1.60 29.23
N LYS A 210 5.87 0.92 30.36
CA LYS A 210 4.54 0.79 30.99
C LYS A 210 4.04 2.11 31.58
N LEU A 211 4.94 3.04 31.87
CA LEU A 211 4.61 4.36 32.40
C LEU A 211 4.43 5.42 31.30
N VAL A 212 4.75 5.07 30.05
CA VAL A 212 4.62 5.99 28.91
C VAL A 212 3.20 5.89 28.33
N PRO A 213 2.46 7.02 28.25
CA PRO A 213 1.11 7.02 27.69
C PRO A 213 1.09 6.46 26.27
N THR A 214 0.19 5.50 26.02
CA THR A 214 0.03 4.81 24.76
C THR A 214 -1.43 4.82 24.33
N PHE A 215 -1.70 5.35 23.14
CA PHE A 215 -3.04 5.46 22.56
C PHE A 215 -3.12 4.58 21.31
N LEU A 216 -4.00 3.59 21.33
CA LEU A 216 -4.29 2.77 20.16
C LEU A 216 -5.55 3.26 19.48
N THR A 217 -5.48 3.45 18.17
CA THR A 217 -6.54 4.00 17.33
C THR A 217 -6.83 3.05 16.16
N ASN A 218 -7.96 3.19 15.49
CA ASN A 218 -8.22 2.54 14.20
C ASN A 218 -7.67 3.36 13.02
N THR A 219 -6.76 4.30 13.30
CA THR A 219 -6.10 5.18 12.32
C THR A 219 -7.04 6.09 11.51
N ASN A 220 -8.31 6.18 11.90
CA ASN A 220 -9.25 7.15 11.35
C ASN A 220 -9.16 8.49 12.10
N LYS A 221 -9.66 9.55 11.48
CA LYS A 221 -9.59 10.91 12.02
C LYS A 221 -10.23 11.02 13.41
N MET A 222 -11.43 10.46 13.62
CA MET A 222 -12.16 10.54 14.89
C MET A 222 -11.36 9.93 16.06
N ASP A 223 -10.78 8.75 15.86
CA ASP A 223 -10.02 8.06 16.90
C ASP A 223 -8.72 8.82 17.24
N ILE A 224 -8.08 9.43 16.22
CA ILE A 224 -6.88 10.26 16.43
C ILE A 224 -7.24 11.54 17.20
N GLU A 225 -8.33 12.22 16.84
CA GLU A 225 -8.85 13.38 17.58
C GLU A 225 -9.15 13.04 19.05
N HIS A 226 -9.75 11.87 19.29
CA HIS A 226 -10.04 11.39 20.64
C HIS A 226 -8.78 11.13 21.43
N ALA A 227 -7.83 10.38 20.85
CA ALA A 227 -6.54 10.12 21.46
C ALA A 227 -5.76 11.41 21.79
N PHE A 228 -5.80 12.41 20.89
CA PHE A 228 -5.16 13.70 21.15
C PHE A 228 -5.91 14.50 22.25
N ALA A 229 -7.23 14.41 22.31
CA ALA A 229 -8.01 15.04 23.39
C ALA A 229 -7.69 14.40 24.76
N GLU A 230 -7.58 13.07 24.84
CA GLU A 230 -7.16 12.37 26.05
C GLU A 230 -5.72 12.76 26.47
N LEU A 231 -4.79 12.83 25.50
CA LEU A 231 -3.42 13.28 25.74
C LEU A 231 -3.39 14.66 26.40
N LEU A 232 -4.23 15.60 25.98
CA LEU A 232 -4.29 16.94 26.54
C LEU A 232 -4.85 16.99 27.97
N GLN A 233 -5.55 15.95 28.42
CA GLN A 233 -6.07 15.81 29.80
C GLN A 233 -5.04 15.19 30.76
N LEU A 234 -3.90 14.69 30.25
CA LEU A 234 -2.88 14.13 31.13
C LEU A 234 -2.35 15.19 32.12
N GLU A 235 -2.15 14.78 33.34
CA GLU A 235 -1.62 15.64 34.40
C GLU A 235 -0.23 16.19 34.03
N LYS A 236 0.63 15.32 33.45
CA LYS A 236 1.90 15.70 32.83
C LYS A 236 1.84 15.46 31.32
N ARG A 237 1.76 16.53 30.56
CA ARG A 237 1.74 16.44 29.10
C ARG A 237 3.09 15.98 28.56
N PRO A 238 3.12 15.07 27.57
CA PRO A 238 4.35 14.70 26.90
C PRO A 238 4.90 15.88 26.08
N THR A 239 6.22 15.99 26.00
CA THR A 239 6.92 16.97 25.15
C THR A 239 7.14 16.45 23.74
N ALA A 240 7.00 15.14 23.52
CA ALA A 240 7.14 14.52 22.20
C ALA A 240 6.09 13.44 21.95
N ILE A 241 5.59 13.39 20.74
CA ILE A 241 4.60 12.43 20.23
C ILE A 241 5.26 11.55 19.17
N CYS A 242 5.38 10.27 19.47
CA CYS A 242 5.81 9.25 18.51
C CYS A 242 4.56 8.68 17.83
N ALA A 243 4.32 9.07 16.58
CA ALA A 243 3.20 8.59 15.80
C ALA A 243 3.62 7.36 14.96
N ALA A 244 2.81 6.32 15.00
CA ALA A 244 3.12 5.07 14.29
C ALA A 244 3.15 5.19 12.76
N THR A 245 2.57 6.26 12.19
CA THR A 245 2.61 6.58 10.76
C THR A 245 2.66 8.08 10.53
N ASP A 246 3.12 8.49 9.34
CA ASP A 246 3.05 9.89 8.91
C ASP A 246 1.59 10.38 8.82
N ALA A 247 0.64 9.52 8.46
CA ALA A 247 -0.78 9.89 8.43
C ALA A 247 -1.29 10.32 9.82
N ILE A 248 -0.95 9.56 10.87
CA ILE A 248 -1.29 9.91 12.26
C ILE A 248 -0.57 11.22 12.66
N ALA A 249 0.72 11.33 12.35
CA ALA A 249 1.51 12.51 12.67
C ALA A 249 0.96 13.79 12.01
N ILE A 250 0.56 13.71 10.74
CA ILE A 250 -0.01 14.84 9.99
C ILE A 250 -1.36 15.26 10.57
N GLU A 251 -2.22 14.31 10.95
CA GLU A 251 -3.49 14.65 11.61
C GLU A 251 -3.24 15.32 12.98
N ILE A 252 -2.27 14.85 13.76
CA ILE A 252 -1.89 15.49 15.03
C ILE A 252 -1.34 16.90 14.79
N LEU A 253 -0.53 17.12 13.74
CA LEU A 253 -0.08 18.46 13.34
C LEU A 253 -1.26 19.38 13.04
N ASN A 254 -2.27 18.90 12.30
CA ASN A 254 -3.48 19.65 12.01
C ASN A 254 -4.22 20.02 13.31
N LEU A 255 -4.41 19.05 14.22
CA LEU A 255 -5.06 19.28 15.50
C LEU A 255 -4.29 20.27 16.41
N CYS A 256 -2.96 20.26 16.36
CA CYS A 256 -2.13 21.25 17.03
C CYS A 256 -2.40 22.66 16.49
N LEU A 257 -2.41 22.82 15.18
CA LEU A 257 -2.70 24.11 14.53
C LEU A 257 -4.11 24.62 14.86
N GLU A 258 -5.13 23.76 14.77
CA GLU A 258 -6.52 24.11 15.10
C GLU A 258 -6.70 24.58 16.56
N ARG A 259 -5.89 24.06 17.48
CA ARG A 259 -5.94 24.39 18.91
C ARG A 259 -4.90 25.42 19.34
N GLY A 260 -4.14 26.00 18.40
CA GLY A 260 -3.18 27.06 18.66
C GLY A 260 -1.84 26.60 19.25
N PHE A 261 -1.55 25.30 19.25
CA PHE A 261 -0.24 24.78 19.67
C PHE A 261 0.79 24.98 18.55
N GLN A 262 2.03 25.22 18.95
CA GLN A 262 3.17 25.40 18.04
C GLN A 262 4.04 24.14 18.05
N VAL A 263 4.28 23.57 16.87
CA VAL A 263 5.22 22.47 16.64
C VAL A 263 6.48 23.06 16.02
N PRO A 264 7.68 22.76 16.54
CA PRO A 264 8.02 21.80 17.59
C PRO A 264 8.02 22.37 19.04
N ARG A 265 7.61 23.62 19.28
CA ARG A 265 7.77 24.30 20.58
C ARG A 265 6.95 23.65 21.70
N ASP A 266 5.67 23.42 21.46
CA ASP A 266 4.76 22.88 22.47
C ASP A 266 4.72 21.35 22.43
N PHE A 267 4.88 20.76 21.24
CA PHE A 267 5.01 19.33 21.01
C PHE A 267 6.04 19.06 19.92
N ASN A 268 6.94 18.13 20.14
CA ASN A 268 7.72 17.51 19.10
C ASN A 268 6.91 16.35 18.47
N ILE A 269 6.87 16.23 17.16
CA ILE A 269 6.09 15.19 16.47
C ILE A 269 6.99 14.47 15.48
N ILE A 270 7.01 13.14 15.58
CA ILE A 270 7.73 12.28 14.63
C ILE A 270 6.79 11.21 14.08
N GLY A 271 6.86 10.98 12.78
CA GLY A 271 6.12 9.94 12.07
C GLY A 271 7.00 8.79 11.58
N ILE A 272 6.38 7.85 10.88
CA ILE A 272 7.03 6.74 10.15
C ILE A 272 6.31 6.62 8.81
N ASP A 273 7.03 6.46 7.72
CA ASP A 273 6.73 6.09 6.34
C ASP A 273 7.46 6.97 5.32
N ASN A 274 7.81 8.23 5.66
CA ASN A 274 8.44 9.23 4.79
C ASN A 274 7.63 9.44 3.48
N VAL A 275 6.31 9.59 3.61
CA VAL A 275 5.40 9.86 2.48
C VAL A 275 5.74 11.17 1.78
N GLU A 276 5.35 11.32 0.50
CA GLU A 276 5.62 12.56 -0.26
C GLU A 276 5.07 13.81 0.44
N LEU A 277 3.89 13.69 1.04
CA LEU A 277 3.25 14.79 1.77
C LEU A 277 4.09 15.27 2.97
N SER A 278 4.84 14.38 3.64
CA SER A 278 5.71 14.72 4.78
C SER A 278 6.86 15.66 4.40
N LYS A 279 7.24 15.69 3.11
CA LYS A 279 8.32 16.52 2.56
C LYS A 279 7.88 17.95 2.26
N HIS A 280 6.58 18.23 2.21
CA HIS A 280 6.04 19.55 1.93
C HIS A 280 6.55 20.58 2.94
N HIS A 281 6.98 21.75 2.47
CA HIS A 281 7.55 22.80 3.33
C HIS A 281 6.60 23.27 4.44
N SER A 282 5.28 23.24 4.18
CA SER A 282 4.25 23.60 5.18
C SER A 282 4.05 22.52 6.26
N ILE A 283 4.50 21.31 6.02
CA ILE A 283 4.40 20.16 6.94
C ILE A 283 5.76 19.86 7.54
N ALA A 284 6.76 19.67 6.66
CA ALA A 284 8.16 19.41 7.00
C ALA A 284 8.31 18.42 8.17
N LEU A 285 7.60 17.28 8.09
CA LEU A 285 7.49 16.29 9.15
C LEU A 285 8.79 15.48 9.29
N THR A 286 9.37 15.47 10.48
CA THR A 286 10.43 14.53 10.85
C THR A 286 9.84 13.12 10.87
N THR A 287 10.47 12.19 10.16
CA THR A 287 9.91 10.84 9.98
C THR A 287 11.01 9.80 9.76
N VAL A 288 10.67 8.53 9.91
CA VAL A 288 11.50 7.38 9.53
C VAL A 288 10.91 6.74 8.29
N GLY A 289 11.74 6.38 7.32
CA GLY A 289 11.27 5.74 6.10
C GLY A 289 12.36 4.94 5.41
N LEU A 290 12.05 4.41 4.24
CA LEU A 290 12.96 3.61 3.44
C LEU A 290 14.30 4.31 3.21
N THR A 291 15.37 3.53 3.23
CA THR A 291 16.71 4.00 2.84
C THR A 291 16.81 4.17 1.32
N SER A 292 16.10 3.32 0.57
CA SER A 292 15.98 3.38 -0.89
C SER A 292 15.20 4.62 -1.34
N GLU A 293 15.47 5.08 -2.57
CA GLU A 293 14.68 6.12 -3.24
C GLU A 293 13.36 5.56 -3.81
N GLU A 294 13.30 4.26 -4.06
CA GLU A 294 12.10 3.58 -4.53
C GLU A 294 11.11 3.37 -3.39
N ASN A 295 9.81 3.54 -3.66
CA ASN A 295 8.82 3.28 -2.65
C ASN A 295 8.49 1.79 -2.51
N LEU A 296 7.94 1.41 -1.36
CA LEU A 296 7.65 0.02 -1.02
C LEU A 296 6.68 -0.66 -2.01
N GLY A 297 5.74 0.09 -2.60
CA GLY A 297 4.82 -0.41 -3.60
C GLY A 297 5.52 -0.82 -4.89
N PHE A 298 6.51 -0.02 -5.34
CA PHE A 298 7.33 -0.36 -6.50
C PHE A 298 8.14 -1.64 -6.25
N ILE A 299 8.83 -1.73 -5.13
CA ILE A 299 9.62 -2.92 -4.77
C ILE A 299 8.71 -4.16 -4.73
N ALA A 300 7.54 -4.05 -4.11
CA ALA A 300 6.61 -5.16 -3.99
C ALA A 300 6.06 -5.63 -5.34
N ILE A 301 5.70 -4.70 -6.25
CA ILE A 301 5.17 -5.10 -7.55
C ILE A 301 6.23 -5.74 -8.44
N GLU A 302 7.50 -5.33 -8.36
CA GLU A 302 8.59 -6.02 -9.03
C GLU A 302 8.72 -7.46 -8.54
N LYS A 303 8.66 -7.67 -7.23
CA LYS A 303 8.70 -9.01 -6.64
C LYS A 303 7.49 -9.87 -7.02
N LEU A 304 6.31 -9.28 -7.18
CA LEU A 304 5.16 -10.02 -7.69
C LEU A 304 5.40 -10.54 -9.11
N PHE A 305 6.00 -9.73 -9.99
CA PHE A 305 6.35 -10.19 -11.34
C PHE A 305 7.40 -11.30 -11.33
N GLU A 306 8.40 -11.26 -10.43
CA GLU A 306 9.33 -12.37 -10.24
C GLU A 306 8.62 -13.69 -9.86
N VAL A 307 7.60 -13.61 -8.99
CA VAL A 307 6.76 -14.78 -8.62
C VAL A 307 5.95 -15.27 -9.82
N MET A 308 5.31 -14.37 -10.58
CA MET A 308 4.51 -14.70 -11.78
C MET A 308 5.35 -15.37 -12.85
N GLU A 309 6.60 -14.94 -13.03
CA GLU A 309 7.55 -15.49 -13.99
C GLU A 309 8.27 -16.74 -13.47
N LYS A 310 7.92 -17.22 -12.27
CA LYS A 310 8.53 -18.38 -11.59
C LYS A 310 10.05 -18.24 -11.36
N LYS A 311 10.56 -17.01 -11.30
CA LYS A 311 11.93 -16.71 -10.93
C LYS A 311 12.19 -16.89 -9.44
N SER A 312 11.12 -16.79 -8.64
CA SER A 312 11.14 -17.04 -7.19
C SER A 312 9.88 -17.78 -6.76
N THR A 313 10.04 -18.70 -5.82
CA THR A 313 8.93 -19.48 -5.23
C THR A 313 8.49 -18.91 -3.89
N CYS A 314 9.29 -18.05 -3.26
CA CYS A 314 9.01 -17.45 -1.96
C CYS A 314 9.78 -16.15 -1.80
N ILE A 315 9.08 -15.06 -1.56
CA ILE A 315 9.67 -13.76 -1.26
C ILE A 315 9.60 -13.52 0.25
N ARG A 316 10.73 -13.11 0.82
CA ARG A 316 10.86 -12.64 2.21
C ARG A 316 11.80 -11.45 2.17
N GLN A 317 11.26 -10.25 2.11
CA GLN A 317 12.08 -9.06 1.93
C GLN A 317 11.74 -8.02 2.99
N THR A 318 12.75 -7.60 3.73
CA THR A 318 12.67 -6.53 4.73
C THR A 318 13.66 -5.45 4.33
N GLU A 319 13.14 -4.25 4.07
CA GLU A 319 13.91 -3.10 3.64
C GLU A 319 14.44 -2.31 4.83
N SER A 320 15.65 -1.80 4.71
CA SER A 320 16.27 -0.94 5.70
C SER A 320 15.63 0.44 5.75
N VAL A 321 15.67 1.04 6.94
CA VAL A 321 15.08 2.36 7.22
C VAL A 321 16.12 3.33 7.77
N LYS A 322 15.84 4.63 7.58
CA LYS A 322 16.63 5.73 8.16
C LYS A 322 15.72 6.85 8.62
N ILE A 323 16.25 7.70 9.48
CA ILE A 323 15.61 8.95 9.92
C ILE A 323 15.74 10.04 8.85
N PHE A 324 14.70 10.83 8.68
CA PHE A 324 14.64 12.06 7.89
C PHE A 324 14.27 13.23 8.80
N PRO A 325 15.25 13.88 9.46
CA PRO A 325 15.00 15.02 10.33
C PRO A 325 14.47 16.20 9.52
N ARG A 326 13.42 16.85 10.03
CA ARG A 326 12.81 18.06 9.46
C ARG A 326 12.41 19.03 10.58
N ASN A 327 11.33 19.79 10.39
CA ASN A 327 11.02 20.93 11.26
C ASN A 327 10.09 20.59 12.45
N THR A 328 9.57 19.36 12.57
CA THR A 328 8.61 19.00 13.63
C THR A 328 9.27 18.45 14.90
N THR A 329 10.60 18.43 14.96
CA THR A 329 11.36 18.04 16.14
C THR A 329 12.53 19.00 16.37
N CYS A 330 12.83 19.33 17.62
CA CYS A 330 13.98 20.14 18.05
C CYS A 330 14.51 19.65 19.39
N LYS A 331 15.68 20.12 19.80
CA LYS A 331 16.19 19.87 21.17
C LYS A 331 15.25 20.50 22.20
N ILE A 332 15.11 19.83 23.33
CA ILE A 332 14.44 20.42 24.49
C ILE A 332 15.28 21.61 24.97
N ASN A 333 14.62 22.74 25.22
CA ASN A 333 15.29 23.97 25.70
C ASN A 333 15.46 23.93 27.25
#